data_2361e051530fdcf49e93662a45bf9e9a
#
_entry.id   2361e051530fdcf49e93662a45bf9e9a
#
_cell.length_a   1.000
_cell.length_b   1.000
_cell.length_c   1.000
_cell.angle_alpha   90.00
_cell.angle_beta   90.00
_cell.angle_gamma   90.00
#
_symmetry.space_group_name_H-M   'P 1'
#
loop_
_entity.id
_entity.type
_entity.pdbx_description
1 polymer ?
#
loop_
_entity_poly.entity_id
_entity_poly.type
_entity_poly.pdbx_seq_one_letter_code
_entity_poly.pdbx_strand_id
1 'polypeptide(L)'
;MKQTFTYLVAAVLGFLSPSLSSQAQNFNGVFKEVTSQADFTEGYYVIAHQKVPHNFIALIGEDHDKHRGEHTDLKNVANGITTNPLLKAVWKIEKTSDGKFIVRNEQTTNYLAAMGKKNQLTTSTTPYPLTIDTYTPNHDKGHGFSLRSAKESWLAFNENRPVYSFVFSMRNNSNYFTNGTHSPRFFKLVVPFTMSSVQYATYYGDKTVKLPAGLTANVGEIDAQKHMLKLTPIGNVVPANTAVIITGAAGNYTLDVSTETGSVPAKNDLKGSLTEIPATTVSSASVAYYAMGYNTDAQKVSFGLVEGTSIPAGKAYIEISKTAGAAPELLGDFLISSVQHVQRDTDSATIYDLNGRKVTQPVSGQLYVRNGKKFIYLR
;
A
#
# COMPACT_ATOMS: atom_id res chain seq x y z
N MET A 1 -26.82 -69.01 13.92
CA MET A 1 -25.93 -68.28 12.99
C MET A 1 -26.79 -67.51 11.98
N LYS A 2 -26.94 -66.21 12.17
CA LYS A 2 -27.67 -65.35 11.22
C LYS A 2 -26.59 -64.50 10.48
N GLN A 3 -26.43 -64.72 9.18
CA GLN A 3 -25.57 -63.89 8.32
C GLN A 3 -26.36 -62.66 7.92
N THR A 4 -25.82 -61.51 8.26
CA THR A 4 -26.33 -60.20 7.86
C THR A 4 -25.62 -59.77 6.56
N PHE A 5 -26.38 -59.67 5.49
CA PHE A 5 -25.90 -59.12 4.21
C PHE A 5 -25.98 -57.59 4.26
N THR A 6 -24.84 -56.92 4.15
CA THR A 6 -24.76 -55.48 4.03
C THR A 6 -24.76 -55.12 2.54
N TYR A 7 -25.81 -54.45 2.08
CA TYR A 7 -25.89 -53.90 0.73
C TYR A 7 -25.06 -52.61 0.66
N LEU A 8 -24.03 -52.63 -0.19
CA LEU A 8 -23.25 -51.43 -0.55
C LEU A 8 -24.03 -50.66 -1.62
N VAL A 9 -24.70 -49.58 -1.24
CA VAL A 9 -25.32 -48.65 -2.20
C VAL A 9 -24.20 -47.70 -2.69
N ALA A 10 -23.73 -47.92 -3.90
CA ALA A 10 -22.87 -46.98 -4.58
C ALA A 10 -23.68 -45.75 -5.05
N ALA A 11 -23.65 -44.69 -4.29
CA ALA A 11 -24.16 -43.38 -4.75
C ALA A 11 -23.22 -42.83 -5.83
N VAL A 12 -23.69 -42.87 -7.07
CA VAL A 12 -23.08 -42.13 -8.18
C VAL A 12 -23.35 -40.64 -7.95
N LEU A 13 -22.45 -39.97 -7.30
CA LEU A 13 -22.39 -38.50 -7.27
C LEU A 13 -22.00 -38.01 -8.66
N GLY A 14 -23.02 -37.71 -9.47
CA GLY A 14 -22.83 -36.92 -10.67
C GLY A 14 -22.24 -35.56 -10.28
N PHE A 15 -20.98 -35.38 -10.61
CA PHE A 15 -20.36 -34.04 -10.58
C PHE A 15 -21.04 -33.20 -11.67
N LEU A 16 -22.13 -32.51 -11.30
CA LEU A 16 -22.53 -31.30 -11.96
C LEU A 16 -21.43 -30.30 -11.69
N SER A 17 -20.47 -30.21 -12.59
CA SER A 17 -19.57 -29.07 -12.63
C SER A 17 -20.46 -27.84 -12.78
N PRO A 18 -20.55 -26.94 -11.78
CA PRO A 18 -21.17 -25.67 -12.03
C PRO A 18 -20.31 -25.03 -13.13
N SER A 19 -20.91 -24.73 -14.27
CA SER A 19 -20.34 -23.78 -15.21
C SER A 19 -20.20 -22.49 -14.43
N LEU A 20 -19.00 -22.26 -13.88
CA LEU A 20 -18.60 -20.96 -13.35
C LEU A 20 -18.75 -20.01 -14.53
N SER A 21 -19.90 -19.32 -14.60
CA SER A 21 -19.99 -18.09 -15.34
C SER A 21 -18.84 -17.24 -14.79
N SER A 22 -17.83 -16.95 -15.60
CA SER A 22 -16.72 -16.11 -15.25
C SER A 22 -17.27 -14.70 -15.02
N GLN A 23 -17.83 -14.45 -13.85
CA GLN A 23 -18.11 -13.09 -13.45
C GLN A 23 -16.77 -12.38 -13.44
N ALA A 24 -16.70 -11.25 -14.14
CA ALA A 24 -15.50 -10.45 -14.23
C ALA A 24 -15.06 -10.09 -12.82
N GLN A 25 -13.98 -10.72 -12.34
CA GLN A 25 -13.45 -10.52 -11.00
C GLN A 25 -12.83 -9.12 -10.90
N ASN A 26 -13.22 -8.34 -9.90
CA ASN A 26 -12.61 -7.07 -9.61
C ASN A 26 -11.37 -7.25 -8.73
N PHE A 27 -10.39 -6.39 -8.95
CA PHE A 27 -9.24 -6.23 -8.06
C PHE A 27 -9.54 -5.12 -7.06
N ASN A 28 -9.64 -5.46 -5.77
CA ASN A 28 -9.93 -4.47 -4.73
C ASN A 28 -8.74 -3.55 -4.50
N GLY A 29 -8.96 -2.25 -4.66
CA GLY A 29 -7.93 -1.25 -4.37
C GLY A 29 -8.21 0.10 -5.01
N VAL A 30 -7.42 1.07 -4.57
CA VAL A 30 -7.39 2.45 -5.07
C VAL A 30 -6.14 2.61 -5.92
N PHE A 31 -6.30 3.00 -7.17
CA PHE A 31 -5.22 3.23 -8.10
C PHE A 31 -5.10 4.72 -8.40
N LYS A 32 -3.95 5.30 -8.15
CA LYS A 32 -3.65 6.72 -8.37
C LYS A 32 -2.75 6.88 -9.59
N GLU A 33 -3.07 7.87 -10.40
CA GLU A 33 -2.29 8.18 -11.60
C GLU A 33 -0.86 8.62 -11.26
N VAL A 34 0.10 8.05 -11.96
CA VAL A 34 1.53 8.40 -11.91
C VAL A 34 1.79 9.41 -13.00
N THR A 35 2.13 10.63 -12.61
CA THR A 35 2.29 11.77 -13.52
C THR A 35 3.77 12.08 -13.85
N SER A 36 4.71 11.41 -13.16
CA SER A 36 6.15 11.57 -13.35
C SER A 36 6.83 10.22 -13.53
N GLN A 37 7.82 10.14 -14.40
CA GLN A 37 8.67 8.95 -14.54
C GLN A 37 9.37 8.58 -13.21
N ALA A 38 9.75 9.56 -12.41
CA ALA A 38 10.43 9.34 -11.13
C ALA A 38 9.56 8.58 -10.12
N ASP A 39 8.22 8.71 -10.23
CA ASP A 39 7.26 8.02 -9.38
C ASP A 39 6.85 6.65 -9.92
N PHE A 40 7.32 6.29 -11.13
CA PHE A 40 7.10 4.97 -11.70
C PHE A 40 8.05 3.96 -11.08
N THR A 41 7.53 3.18 -10.15
CA THR A 41 8.28 2.17 -9.39
C THR A 41 7.57 0.83 -9.46
N GLU A 42 8.11 -0.19 -8.81
CA GLU A 42 7.45 -1.50 -8.68
C GLU A 42 6.08 -1.40 -8.02
N GLY A 43 5.19 -2.33 -8.34
CA GLY A 43 3.85 -2.38 -7.77
C GLY A 43 2.79 -2.93 -8.73
N TYR A 44 1.53 -2.69 -8.39
CA TYR A 44 0.38 -3.06 -9.23
C TYR A 44 -0.13 -1.84 -9.97
N TYR A 45 -0.46 -2.02 -11.24
CA TYR A 45 -0.82 -0.92 -12.12
C TYR A 45 -2.04 -1.24 -12.97
N VAL A 46 -2.81 -0.20 -13.31
CA VAL A 46 -3.68 -0.18 -14.48
C VAL A 46 -2.99 0.65 -15.55
N ILE A 47 -2.80 0.06 -16.73
CA ILE A 47 -2.24 0.73 -17.90
C ILE A 47 -3.42 1.17 -18.75
N ALA A 48 -3.65 2.48 -18.85
CA ALA A 48 -4.88 3.03 -19.43
C ALA A 48 -4.61 4.10 -20.49
N HIS A 49 -5.65 4.45 -21.22
CA HIS A 49 -5.68 5.59 -22.11
C HIS A 49 -6.98 6.36 -21.93
N GLN A 50 -6.89 7.69 -21.96
CA GLN A 50 -8.04 8.58 -21.90
C GLN A 50 -8.58 8.84 -23.30
N LYS A 51 -9.70 8.20 -23.64
CA LYS A 51 -10.34 8.30 -24.96
C LYS A 51 -10.99 9.67 -25.18
N VAL A 52 -11.80 10.11 -24.22
CA VAL A 52 -12.40 11.44 -24.13
C VAL A 52 -12.44 11.84 -22.65
N PRO A 53 -12.69 13.10 -22.29
CA PRO A 53 -12.81 13.49 -20.89
C PRO A 53 -13.70 12.51 -20.12
N HIS A 54 -13.20 11.98 -19.01
CA HIS A 54 -13.86 11.01 -18.13
C HIS A 54 -14.14 9.60 -18.70
N ASN A 55 -13.70 9.30 -19.93
CA ASN A 55 -13.80 7.97 -20.50
C ASN A 55 -12.42 7.37 -20.70
N PHE A 56 -12.11 6.35 -19.91
CA PHE A 56 -10.83 5.64 -19.97
C PHE A 56 -11.04 4.21 -20.43
N ILE A 57 -10.04 3.68 -21.11
CA ILE A 57 -9.92 2.25 -21.43
C ILE A 57 -8.61 1.75 -20.85
N ALA A 58 -8.60 0.48 -20.42
CA ALA A 58 -7.43 -0.16 -19.84
C ALA A 58 -6.95 -1.32 -20.69
N LEU A 59 -5.63 -1.47 -20.84
CA LEU A 59 -4.99 -2.62 -21.44
C LEU A 59 -5.27 -3.86 -20.57
N ILE A 60 -5.70 -4.96 -21.22
CA ILE A 60 -5.92 -6.23 -20.54
C ILE A 60 -4.88 -7.29 -20.97
N GLY A 61 -4.81 -8.39 -20.22
CA GLY A 61 -3.85 -9.48 -20.45
C GLY A 61 -4.15 -10.38 -21.65
N GLU A 62 -4.87 -9.88 -22.63
CA GLU A 62 -5.29 -10.60 -23.85
C GLU A 62 -4.80 -9.86 -25.10
N ASP A 63 -4.53 -10.60 -26.16
CA ASP A 63 -4.17 -10.02 -27.44
C ASP A 63 -5.45 -9.73 -28.27
N HIS A 64 -5.56 -8.52 -28.81
CA HIS A 64 -6.61 -8.16 -29.76
C HIS A 64 -6.41 -8.92 -31.07
N ASP A 65 -5.15 -8.99 -31.52
CA ASP A 65 -4.70 -9.80 -32.65
C ASP A 65 -3.19 -10.11 -32.46
N LYS A 66 -2.56 -10.67 -33.49
CA LYS A 66 -1.13 -11.08 -33.46
C LYS A 66 -0.14 -9.95 -33.08
N HIS A 67 -0.60 -8.69 -33.02
CA HIS A 67 0.29 -7.54 -32.92
C HIS A 67 -0.20 -6.43 -32.00
N ARG A 68 -1.37 -6.60 -31.36
CA ARG A 68 -2.02 -5.54 -30.61
C ARG A 68 -2.66 -6.08 -29.33
N GLY A 69 -2.55 -5.31 -28.26
CA GLY A 69 -3.18 -5.64 -27.00
C GLY A 69 -4.66 -5.27 -26.98
N GLU A 70 -5.47 -6.13 -26.41
CA GLU A 70 -6.89 -5.92 -26.19
C GLU A 70 -7.12 -4.96 -25.01
N HIS A 71 -8.30 -4.39 -24.91
CA HIS A 71 -8.66 -3.42 -23.88
C HIS A 71 -10.07 -3.61 -23.34
N THR A 72 -10.35 -2.97 -22.22
CA THR A 72 -11.67 -2.91 -21.60
C THR A 72 -11.95 -1.51 -21.10
N ASP A 73 -13.23 -1.14 -20.94
CA ASP A 73 -13.59 0.13 -20.32
C ASP A 73 -13.09 0.18 -18.89
N LEU A 74 -12.45 1.30 -18.52
CA LEU A 74 -12.06 1.61 -17.15
C LEU A 74 -13.08 2.58 -16.56
N LYS A 75 -13.88 2.07 -15.65
CA LYS A 75 -14.93 2.84 -14.97
C LYS A 75 -14.38 3.58 -13.75
N ASN A 76 -15.14 4.56 -13.29
CA ASN A 76 -14.87 5.28 -12.04
C ASN A 76 -13.51 5.99 -11.98
N VAL A 77 -13.07 6.59 -13.10
CA VAL A 77 -11.87 7.43 -13.10
C VAL A 77 -12.27 8.87 -12.81
N ALA A 78 -11.81 9.40 -11.68
CA ALA A 78 -12.02 10.81 -11.31
C ALA A 78 -10.77 11.36 -10.61
N ASN A 79 -10.36 12.57 -10.97
CA ASN A 79 -9.22 13.26 -10.35
C ASN A 79 -7.92 12.43 -10.31
N GLY A 80 -7.64 11.67 -11.39
CA GLY A 80 -6.47 10.79 -11.44
C GLY A 80 -6.56 9.56 -10.53
N ILE A 81 -7.76 9.16 -10.10
CA ILE A 81 -7.99 7.98 -9.25
C ILE A 81 -9.00 7.06 -9.93
N THR A 82 -8.75 5.77 -9.89
CA THR A 82 -9.72 4.71 -10.20
C THR A 82 -9.78 3.70 -9.07
N THR A 83 -10.93 3.05 -8.90
CA THR A 83 -11.14 2.08 -7.83
C THR A 83 -11.68 0.77 -8.39
N ASN A 84 -11.24 -0.33 -7.78
CA ASN A 84 -11.73 -1.68 -8.05
C ASN A 84 -11.82 -2.04 -9.55
N PRO A 85 -10.73 -1.86 -10.34
CA PRO A 85 -10.71 -2.23 -11.73
C PRO A 85 -10.92 -3.74 -11.92
N LEU A 86 -11.26 -4.17 -13.12
CA LEU A 86 -11.30 -5.59 -13.44
C LEU A 86 -9.91 -6.21 -13.28
N LEU A 87 -9.84 -7.42 -12.68
CA LEU A 87 -8.57 -8.11 -12.45
C LEU A 87 -7.75 -8.27 -13.74
N LYS A 88 -8.41 -8.52 -14.88
CA LYS A 88 -7.75 -8.61 -16.19
C LYS A 88 -7.07 -7.32 -16.68
N ALA A 89 -7.41 -6.17 -16.10
CA ALA A 89 -6.79 -4.88 -16.40
C ALA A 89 -5.65 -4.53 -15.44
N VAL A 90 -5.37 -5.38 -14.45
CA VAL A 90 -4.32 -5.15 -13.46
C VAL A 90 -3.04 -5.87 -13.85
N TRP A 91 -1.93 -5.14 -13.77
CA TRP A 91 -0.59 -5.59 -14.11
C TRP A 91 0.33 -5.42 -12.93
N LYS A 92 1.06 -6.47 -12.58
CA LYS A 92 2.17 -6.40 -11.62
C LYS A 92 3.42 -6.00 -12.37
N ILE A 93 4.08 -4.96 -11.89
CA ILE A 93 5.35 -4.46 -12.44
C ILE A 93 6.44 -4.73 -11.40
N GLU A 94 7.45 -5.47 -11.81
CA GLU A 94 8.60 -5.86 -10.98
C GLU A 94 9.88 -5.36 -11.63
N LYS A 95 10.83 -4.88 -10.83
CA LYS A 95 12.12 -4.41 -11.30
C LYS A 95 13.12 -5.56 -11.32
N THR A 96 13.85 -5.70 -12.41
CA THR A 96 14.94 -6.68 -12.53
C THR A 96 16.24 -6.12 -11.91
N SER A 97 17.21 -6.98 -11.66
CA SER A 97 18.51 -6.59 -11.09
C SER A 97 19.30 -5.62 -11.98
N ASP A 98 19.05 -5.63 -13.31
CA ASP A 98 19.65 -4.69 -14.28
C ASP A 98 18.80 -3.40 -14.46
N GLY A 99 17.79 -3.18 -13.61
CA GLY A 99 17.02 -1.96 -13.56
C GLY A 99 15.87 -1.85 -14.57
N LYS A 100 15.61 -2.91 -15.34
CA LYS A 100 14.45 -3.00 -16.24
C LYS A 100 13.19 -3.41 -15.49
N PHE A 101 12.06 -3.43 -16.18
CA PHE A 101 10.77 -3.80 -15.63
C PHE A 101 10.19 -5.01 -16.37
N ILE A 102 9.60 -5.92 -15.61
CA ILE A 102 8.79 -7.02 -16.10
C ILE A 102 7.35 -6.70 -15.74
N VAL A 103 6.45 -6.78 -16.71
CA VAL A 103 5.03 -6.40 -16.59
C VAL A 103 4.18 -7.64 -16.80
N ARG A 104 3.59 -8.17 -15.70
CA ARG A 104 2.80 -9.40 -15.69
C ARG A 104 1.33 -9.10 -15.40
N ASN A 105 0.42 -9.66 -16.19
CA ASN A 105 -1.00 -9.53 -15.93
C ASN A 105 -1.45 -10.41 -14.75
N GLU A 106 -2.29 -9.89 -13.89
CA GLU A 106 -2.69 -10.58 -12.65
C GLU A 106 -3.73 -11.70 -12.90
N GLN A 107 -4.52 -11.62 -13.97
CA GLN A 107 -5.48 -12.67 -14.28
C GLN A 107 -4.87 -13.78 -15.12
N THR A 108 -4.20 -13.45 -16.24
CA THR A 108 -3.67 -14.44 -17.19
C THR A 108 -2.29 -14.95 -16.80
N THR A 109 -1.59 -14.27 -15.90
CA THR A 109 -0.18 -14.48 -15.53
C THR A 109 0.82 -14.29 -16.69
N ASN A 110 0.35 -13.91 -17.87
CA ASN A 110 1.19 -13.61 -19.02
C ASN A 110 1.90 -12.27 -18.86
N TYR A 111 3.04 -12.15 -19.52
CA TYR A 111 3.88 -10.95 -19.52
C TYR A 111 3.59 -10.09 -20.76
N LEU A 112 3.60 -8.78 -20.56
CA LEU A 112 3.57 -7.82 -21.65
C LEU A 112 4.89 -7.92 -22.42
N ALA A 113 4.83 -8.10 -23.73
CA ALA A 113 6.00 -8.31 -24.57
C ALA A 113 5.92 -7.51 -25.88
N ALA A 114 7.09 -7.17 -26.40
CA ALA A 114 7.26 -6.61 -27.73
C ALA A 114 7.95 -7.64 -28.63
N MET A 115 7.17 -8.45 -29.32
CA MET A 115 7.69 -9.57 -30.14
C MET A 115 7.90 -9.15 -31.60
N GLY A 116 8.94 -9.70 -32.22
CA GLY A 116 9.12 -9.63 -33.66
C GLY A 116 9.52 -8.28 -34.25
N LYS A 117 8.90 -7.91 -35.34
CA LYS A 117 9.14 -6.69 -36.12
C LYS A 117 8.39 -5.51 -35.47
N LYS A 118 8.78 -4.30 -35.85
CA LYS A 118 8.21 -3.01 -35.45
C LYS A 118 6.69 -3.04 -35.18
N ASN A 119 6.27 -2.43 -34.07
CA ASN A 119 4.85 -2.18 -33.71
C ASN A 119 4.04 -3.39 -33.18
N GLN A 120 4.68 -4.44 -32.70
CA GLN A 120 3.97 -5.61 -32.19
C GLN A 120 3.96 -5.62 -30.68
N LEU A 121 2.78 -5.46 -30.10
CA LEU A 121 2.49 -5.74 -28.73
C LEU A 121 1.80 -7.10 -28.63
N THR A 122 2.24 -7.95 -27.73
CA THR A 122 1.64 -9.25 -27.47
C THR A 122 1.80 -9.62 -26.01
N THR A 123 1.15 -10.68 -25.61
CA THR A 123 1.40 -11.34 -24.33
C THR A 123 2.32 -12.56 -24.53
N SER A 124 3.09 -12.89 -23.51
CA SER A 124 4.07 -13.98 -23.51
C SER A 124 4.01 -14.75 -22.19
N THR A 125 4.25 -16.06 -22.23
CA THR A 125 4.46 -16.87 -21.02
C THR A 125 5.86 -16.70 -20.43
N THR A 126 6.77 -16.09 -21.18
CA THR A 126 8.15 -15.81 -20.74
C THR A 126 8.30 -14.34 -20.41
N PRO A 127 8.99 -13.98 -19.28
CA PRO A 127 9.26 -12.60 -18.92
C PRO A 127 9.95 -11.82 -20.05
N TYR A 128 9.48 -10.63 -20.32
CA TYR A 128 10.04 -9.73 -21.30
C TYR A 128 10.44 -8.40 -20.67
N PRO A 129 11.75 -8.09 -20.54
CA PRO A 129 12.20 -6.87 -19.87
C PRO A 129 11.96 -5.63 -20.74
N LEU A 130 11.36 -4.62 -20.11
CA LEU A 130 11.07 -3.30 -20.67
C LEU A 130 11.82 -2.25 -19.87
N THR A 131 12.13 -1.12 -20.49
CA THR A 131 12.59 0.08 -19.78
C THR A 131 11.46 1.09 -19.66
N ILE A 132 11.54 2.00 -18.71
CA ILE A 132 10.73 3.20 -18.71
C ILE A 132 11.58 4.34 -19.26
N ASP A 133 11.06 5.13 -20.17
CA ASP A 133 11.81 6.18 -20.81
C ASP A 133 10.92 7.39 -21.11
N THR A 134 11.54 8.59 -21.14
CA THR A 134 10.86 9.85 -21.42
C THR A 134 10.98 10.21 -22.89
N TYR A 135 10.04 11.02 -23.35
CA TYR A 135 10.07 11.67 -24.66
C TYR A 135 9.43 13.06 -24.56
N THR A 136 9.73 13.95 -25.50
CA THR A 136 9.05 15.23 -25.57
C THR A 136 7.71 15.06 -26.27
N PRO A 137 6.56 15.17 -25.56
CA PRO A 137 5.25 14.97 -26.16
C PRO A 137 4.91 16.14 -27.08
N ASN A 138 4.48 15.81 -28.30
CA ASN A 138 3.84 16.75 -29.20
C ASN A 138 2.36 16.37 -29.31
N HIS A 139 1.47 17.06 -28.60
CA HIS A 139 0.04 16.76 -28.47
C HIS A 139 -0.30 15.41 -27.81
N ASP A 140 0.57 14.86 -26.95
CA ASP A 140 0.30 13.63 -26.22
C ASP A 140 -0.72 13.86 -25.09
N LYS A 141 -1.63 12.90 -24.91
CA LYS A 141 -2.58 12.84 -23.79
C LYS A 141 -2.00 12.13 -22.55
N GLY A 142 -0.76 11.62 -22.63
CA GLY A 142 -0.05 10.99 -21.54
C GLY A 142 0.78 11.98 -20.73
N HIS A 143 1.85 11.48 -20.09
CA HIS A 143 2.72 12.27 -19.21
C HIS A 143 4.18 12.36 -19.71
N GLY A 144 4.43 12.11 -21.00
CA GLY A 144 5.76 12.22 -21.60
C GLY A 144 6.70 11.07 -21.27
N PHE A 145 6.19 9.95 -20.76
CA PHE A 145 6.96 8.72 -20.54
C PHE A 145 6.15 7.47 -20.89
N SER A 146 6.83 6.39 -21.23
CA SER A 146 6.20 5.11 -21.51
C SER A 146 7.18 3.94 -21.37
N LEU A 147 6.64 2.73 -21.34
CA LEU A 147 7.42 1.49 -21.42
C LEU A 147 8.04 1.34 -22.79
N ARG A 148 9.33 1.00 -22.84
CA ARG A 148 10.13 0.85 -24.06
C ARG A 148 10.80 -0.51 -24.11
N SER A 149 10.73 -1.17 -25.25
CA SER A 149 11.43 -2.43 -25.49
C SER A 149 12.89 -2.21 -25.90
N ALA A 150 13.74 -3.22 -25.77
CA ALA A 150 15.11 -3.23 -26.27
C ALA A 150 15.23 -2.98 -27.77
N LYS A 151 14.11 -3.17 -28.52
CA LYS A 151 14.01 -2.89 -29.95
C LYS A 151 13.57 -1.46 -30.26
N GLU A 152 13.73 -0.54 -29.29
CA GLU A 152 13.36 0.86 -29.41
C GLU A 152 11.89 1.09 -29.76
N SER A 153 11.00 0.20 -29.30
CA SER A 153 9.57 0.33 -29.50
C SER A 153 8.90 0.74 -28.20
N TRP A 154 8.03 1.73 -28.27
CA TRP A 154 7.32 2.33 -27.15
C TRP A 154 5.90 1.81 -27.04
N LEU A 155 5.44 1.53 -25.83
CA LEU A 155 4.03 1.24 -25.60
C LEU A 155 3.21 2.51 -25.88
N ALA A 156 2.22 2.37 -26.76
CA ALA A 156 1.40 3.47 -27.24
C ALA A 156 -0.05 3.04 -27.43
N PHE A 157 -0.95 4.01 -27.43
CA PHE A 157 -2.34 3.84 -27.84
C PHE A 157 -2.63 4.64 -29.11
N ASN A 158 -3.37 4.07 -30.04
CA ASN A 158 -3.70 4.69 -31.31
C ASN A 158 -5.21 4.93 -31.43
N GLU A 159 -5.60 6.20 -31.63
CA GLU A 159 -7.00 6.63 -31.79
C GLU A 159 -7.42 6.80 -33.26
N ASN A 160 -6.51 7.11 -34.17
CA ASN A 160 -6.83 7.83 -35.43
C ASN A 160 -6.67 7.06 -36.72
N ARG A 161 -6.52 5.73 -36.72
CA ARG A 161 -6.44 5.01 -38.01
C ARG A 161 -7.63 4.07 -38.20
N PRO A 162 -8.34 4.14 -39.35
CA PRO A 162 -9.54 3.32 -39.60
C PRO A 162 -9.33 1.82 -39.40
N VAL A 163 -8.10 1.33 -39.60
CA VAL A 163 -7.74 -0.11 -39.46
C VAL A 163 -7.08 -0.41 -38.08
N TYR A 164 -6.60 0.62 -37.33
CA TYR A 164 -5.83 0.46 -36.11
C TYR A 164 -6.31 1.37 -34.98
N SER A 165 -7.54 1.87 -35.06
CA SER A 165 -8.10 2.74 -34.02
C SER A 165 -8.42 1.97 -32.75
N PHE A 166 -8.23 2.65 -31.62
CA PHE A 166 -8.59 2.16 -30.29
C PHE A 166 -7.86 0.89 -29.85
N VAL A 167 -6.55 0.78 -30.12
CA VAL A 167 -5.74 -0.37 -29.73
C VAL A 167 -4.43 0.04 -29.10
N PHE A 168 -3.99 -0.75 -28.12
CA PHE A 168 -2.62 -0.68 -27.60
C PHE A 168 -1.66 -1.37 -28.55
N SER A 169 -0.50 -0.78 -28.77
CA SER A 169 0.54 -1.31 -29.66
C SER A 169 1.92 -0.83 -29.22
N MET A 170 2.98 -1.44 -29.78
CA MET A 170 4.33 -0.88 -29.65
C MET A 170 4.64 -0.01 -30.87
N ARG A 171 5.32 1.11 -30.66
CA ARG A 171 5.72 2.03 -31.72
C ARG A 171 7.24 2.21 -31.73
N ASN A 172 7.85 2.08 -32.90
CA ASN A 172 9.30 2.06 -33.07
C ASN A 172 9.99 3.43 -33.07
N ASN A 173 9.28 4.51 -32.82
CA ASN A 173 9.83 5.86 -32.75
C ASN A 173 8.97 6.71 -31.82
N SER A 174 9.60 7.50 -30.93
CA SER A 174 8.93 8.48 -30.07
C SER A 174 8.20 9.57 -30.85
N ASN A 175 8.62 9.84 -32.11
CA ASN A 175 7.94 10.80 -32.99
C ASN A 175 6.51 10.39 -33.36
N TYR A 176 6.09 9.15 -33.05
CA TYR A 176 4.71 8.72 -33.24
C TYR A 176 3.75 9.21 -32.17
N PHE A 177 4.22 9.79 -31.07
CA PHE A 177 3.37 10.43 -30.08
C PHE A 177 2.91 11.81 -30.59
N THR A 178 2.10 11.76 -31.63
CA THR A 178 1.49 12.90 -32.30
C THR A 178 -0.02 12.76 -32.26
N ASN A 179 -0.76 13.62 -32.97
CA ASN A 179 -2.21 13.51 -33.07
C ASN A 179 -2.66 12.06 -33.39
N GLY A 180 -3.40 11.46 -32.47
CA GLY A 180 -3.97 10.11 -32.62
C GLY A 180 -3.10 8.95 -32.18
N THR A 181 -1.85 9.19 -31.77
CA THR A 181 -1.01 8.19 -31.09
C THR A 181 -0.49 8.78 -29.80
N HIS A 182 -0.79 8.15 -28.70
CA HIS A 182 -0.53 8.68 -27.37
C HIS A 182 0.16 7.64 -26.49
N SER A 183 0.94 8.11 -25.49
CA SER A 183 1.44 7.24 -24.44
C SER A 183 0.30 6.79 -23.53
N PRO A 184 0.43 5.62 -22.90
CA PRO A 184 -0.51 5.22 -21.88
C PRO A 184 -0.37 6.08 -20.64
N ARG A 185 -1.42 6.10 -19.84
CA ARG A 185 -1.41 6.57 -18.46
C ARG A 185 -1.27 5.40 -17.53
N PHE A 186 -0.51 5.57 -16.47
CA PHE A 186 -0.23 4.52 -15.49
C PHE A 186 -0.90 4.88 -14.18
N PHE A 187 -1.78 4.01 -13.68
CA PHE A 187 -2.42 4.16 -12.37
C PHE A 187 -1.85 3.11 -11.44
N LYS A 188 -1.14 3.53 -10.40
CA LYS A 188 -0.49 2.65 -9.42
C LYS A 188 -1.41 2.38 -8.23
N LEU A 189 -1.46 1.13 -7.77
CA LEU A 189 -2.15 0.74 -6.55
C LEU A 189 -1.53 1.43 -5.34
N VAL A 190 -2.38 2.06 -4.55
CA VAL A 190 -1.99 2.80 -3.35
C VAL A 190 -2.96 2.51 -2.21
N VAL A 191 -2.52 2.76 -0.99
CA VAL A 191 -3.36 2.72 0.21
C VAL A 191 -3.54 4.14 0.71
N PRO A 192 -4.77 4.71 0.63
CA PRO A 192 -5.09 5.97 1.28
C PRO A 192 -4.91 5.83 2.80
N PHE A 193 -4.26 6.81 3.42
CA PHE A 193 -3.96 6.78 4.83
C PHE A 193 -4.12 8.17 5.45
N THR A 194 -4.85 8.26 6.54
CA THR A 194 -5.05 9.52 7.27
C THR A 194 -4.39 9.45 8.63
N MET A 195 -3.51 10.40 8.89
CA MET A 195 -2.91 10.65 10.18
C MET A 195 -3.68 11.76 10.89
N SER A 196 -4.21 11.45 12.06
CA SER A 196 -4.94 12.40 12.89
C SER A 196 -4.02 13.42 13.60
N SER A 197 -4.63 14.41 14.23
CA SER A 197 -3.89 15.45 14.99
C SER A 197 -3.07 14.90 16.16
N VAL A 198 -3.36 13.69 16.64
CA VAL A 198 -2.56 13.03 17.68
C VAL A 198 -1.25 12.45 17.17
N GLN A 199 -1.00 12.50 15.86
CA GLN A 199 0.25 12.07 15.21
C GLN A 199 0.59 10.58 15.35
N TYR A 200 -0.41 9.75 15.67
CA TYR A 200 -0.34 8.30 15.76
C TYR A 200 -1.52 7.69 15.00
N ALA A 201 -1.28 6.61 14.30
CA ALA A 201 -2.32 5.79 13.70
C ALA A 201 -1.89 4.33 13.64
N THR A 202 -2.83 3.40 13.75
CA THR A 202 -2.55 1.98 13.57
C THR A 202 -2.79 1.58 12.13
N TYR A 203 -1.98 0.61 11.64
CA TYR A 203 -2.11 0.05 10.31
C TYR A 203 -1.86 -1.47 10.32
N TYR A 204 -2.65 -2.16 9.50
CA TYR A 204 -2.45 -3.55 9.13
C TYR A 204 -2.96 -3.78 7.70
N GLY A 205 -2.24 -4.51 6.87
CA GLY A 205 -2.63 -4.77 5.49
C GLY A 205 -2.06 -6.08 4.94
N ASP A 206 -2.69 -6.62 3.90
CA ASP A 206 -2.30 -7.84 3.19
C ASP A 206 -1.19 -7.60 2.14
N LYS A 207 -0.79 -6.35 1.95
CA LYS A 207 0.25 -5.96 1.00
C LYS A 207 1.37 -5.20 1.70
N THR A 208 2.59 -5.41 1.24
CA THR A 208 3.73 -4.57 1.63
C THR A 208 3.49 -3.15 1.15
N VAL A 209 3.68 -2.18 2.05
CA VAL A 209 3.56 -0.76 1.70
C VAL A 209 4.81 0.01 2.05
N LYS A 210 5.13 1.01 1.23
CA LYS A 210 6.19 1.98 1.47
C LYS A 210 5.58 3.28 1.95
N LEU A 211 6.07 3.76 3.09
CA LEU A 211 5.63 5.00 3.69
C LEU A 211 6.29 6.20 2.99
N PRO A 212 5.56 7.28 2.74
CA PRO A 212 6.13 8.54 2.29
C PRO A 212 7.05 9.15 3.37
N ALA A 213 7.89 10.08 2.96
CA ALA A 213 8.75 10.83 3.86
C ALA A 213 7.94 11.51 4.97
N GLY A 214 8.49 11.53 6.19
CA GLY A 214 7.82 12.11 7.37
C GLY A 214 6.93 11.14 8.16
N LEU A 215 6.70 9.92 7.65
CA LEU A 215 6.05 8.85 8.40
C LEU A 215 7.07 7.79 8.82
N THR A 216 6.86 7.21 9.99
CA THR A 216 7.69 6.12 10.54
C THR A 216 6.79 5.00 11.04
N ALA A 217 7.05 3.76 10.59
CA ALA A 217 6.38 2.59 11.12
C ALA A 217 7.12 2.03 12.32
N ASN A 218 6.36 1.60 13.33
CA ASN A 218 6.89 1.03 14.55
C ASN A 218 6.15 -0.27 14.88
N VAL A 219 6.86 -1.29 15.29
CA VAL A 219 6.29 -2.46 15.99
C VAL A 219 6.20 -2.18 17.47
N GLY A 220 5.37 -2.93 18.19
CA GLY A 220 5.14 -2.75 19.61
C GLY A 220 5.51 -3.97 20.44
N GLU A 221 6.21 -3.77 21.54
CA GLU A 221 6.51 -4.77 22.54
C GLU A 221 5.87 -4.38 23.88
N ILE A 222 5.08 -5.29 24.48
CA ILE A 222 4.41 -5.06 25.75
C ILE A 222 5.41 -5.23 26.92
N ASP A 223 5.54 -4.18 27.74
CA ASP A 223 6.11 -4.26 29.07
C ASP A 223 4.95 -4.35 30.08
N ALA A 224 4.57 -5.58 30.43
CA ALA A 224 3.43 -5.85 31.31
C ALA A 224 3.62 -5.28 32.74
N GLN A 225 4.87 -5.19 33.23
CA GLN A 225 5.15 -4.68 34.58
C GLN A 225 4.95 -3.16 34.67
N LYS A 226 5.16 -2.46 33.54
CA LYS A 226 5.01 -0.99 33.48
C LYS A 226 3.72 -0.54 32.82
N HIS A 227 2.87 -1.45 32.38
CA HIS A 227 1.69 -1.14 31.52
C HIS A 227 2.06 -0.23 30.35
N MET A 228 3.13 -0.56 29.65
CA MET A 228 3.65 0.23 28.55
C MET A 228 3.79 -0.60 27.28
N LEU A 229 3.55 0.04 26.14
CA LEU A 229 3.89 -0.48 24.82
C LEU A 229 5.16 0.24 24.33
N LYS A 230 6.27 -0.49 24.28
CA LYS A 230 7.54 0.00 23.75
C LYS A 230 7.53 -0.05 22.23
N LEU A 231 7.76 1.07 21.58
CA LEU A 231 7.84 1.17 20.13
C LEU A 231 9.27 0.98 19.61
N THR A 232 9.40 0.18 18.56
CA THR A 232 10.66 -0.03 17.83
C THR A 232 10.45 0.29 16.35
N PRO A 233 11.16 1.28 15.79
CA PRO A 233 11.06 1.64 14.38
C PRO A 233 11.50 0.48 13.46
N ILE A 234 10.79 0.28 12.35
CA ILE A 234 11.11 -0.72 11.32
C ILE A 234 11.48 -0.09 9.97
N GLY A 235 11.64 1.24 9.92
CA GLY A 235 11.94 1.95 8.69
C GLY A 235 10.69 2.40 7.94
N ASN A 236 10.80 2.54 6.63
CA ASN A 236 9.73 3.05 5.77
C ASN A 236 9.00 1.97 4.95
N VAL A 237 9.38 0.70 5.06
CA VAL A 237 8.70 -0.42 4.41
C VAL A 237 8.00 -1.26 5.46
N VAL A 238 6.68 -1.34 5.38
CA VAL A 238 5.85 -2.21 6.23
C VAL A 238 5.52 -3.47 5.45
N PRO A 239 6.04 -4.63 5.84
CA PRO A 239 5.72 -5.89 5.17
C PRO A 239 4.24 -6.25 5.29
N ALA A 240 3.74 -7.01 4.31
CA ALA A 240 2.40 -7.57 4.37
C ALA A 240 2.15 -8.32 5.69
N ASN A 241 0.94 -8.26 6.20
CA ASN A 241 0.50 -8.93 7.43
C ASN A 241 1.31 -8.53 8.68
N THR A 242 1.87 -7.32 8.68
CA THR A 242 2.58 -6.76 9.84
C THR A 242 1.76 -5.65 10.47
N ALA A 243 1.37 -5.84 11.72
CA ALA A 243 0.67 -4.83 12.49
C ALA A 243 1.66 -3.78 13.01
N VAL A 244 1.38 -2.50 12.76
CA VAL A 244 2.27 -1.39 13.13
C VAL A 244 1.51 -0.19 13.68
N ILE A 245 2.23 0.64 14.40
CA ILE A 245 1.86 2.02 14.72
C ILE A 245 2.67 2.93 13.81
N ILE A 246 1.99 3.75 13.02
CA ILE A 246 2.62 4.77 12.18
C ILE A 246 2.58 6.08 12.94
N THR A 247 3.73 6.75 12.99
CA THR A 247 3.91 8.07 13.60
C THR A 247 4.32 9.10 12.55
N GLY A 248 3.88 10.36 12.71
CA GLY A 248 4.22 11.45 11.81
C GLY A 248 3.27 12.62 11.93
N ALA A 249 3.43 13.65 11.10
CA ALA A 249 2.56 14.81 11.11
C ALA A 249 1.12 14.46 10.71
N ALA A 250 0.14 15.23 11.19
CA ALA A 250 -1.25 15.09 10.77
C ALA A 250 -1.41 15.39 9.28
N GLY A 251 -2.27 14.63 8.59
CA GLY A 251 -2.52 14.84 7.17
C GLY A 251 -3.06 13.61 6.45
N ASN A 252 -3.37 13.80 5.17
CA ASN A 252 -3.75 12.72 4.28
C ASN A 252 -2.54 12.29 3.46
N TYR A 253 -2.23 11.01 3.51
CA TYR A 253 -1.11 10.40 2.85
C TYR A 253 -1.55 9.33 1.87
N THR A 254 -0.63 8.94 1.03
CA THR A 254 -0.76 7.79 0.14
C THR A 254 0.41 6.86 0.42
N LEU A 255 0.11 5.64 0.85
CA LEU A 255 1.13 4.59 1.02
C LEU A 255 1.26 3.85 -0.30
N ASP A 256 2.47 3.72 -0.81
CA ASP A 256 2.73 3.00 -2.06
C ASP A 256 2.74 1.50 -1.81
N VAL A 257 1.94 0.75 -2.55
CA VAL A 257 2.07 -0.71 -2.55
C VAL A 257 3.37 -1.09 -3.24
N SER A 258 4.20 -1.87 -2.54
CA SER A 258 5.57 -2.19 -2.93
C SER A 258 5.81 -3.70 -2.98
N THR A 259 6.80 -4.11 -3.73
CA THR A 259 7.35 -5.47 -3.74
C THR A 259 8.67 -5.56 -2.96
N GLU A 260 9.13 -4.44 -2.38
CA GLU A 260 10.33 -4.39 -1.54
C GLU A 260 10.19 -5.30 -0.31
N THR A 261 11.28 -5.90 0.11
CA THR A 261 11.31 -6.70 1.34
C THR A 261 11.63 -5.80 2.53
N GLY A 262 10.68 -5.65 3.44
CA GLY A 262 10.89 -4.98 4.72
C GLY A 262 11.43 -5.96 5.78
N SER A 263 12.07 -5.43 6.81
CA SER A 263 12.54 -6.20 7.97
C SER A 263 11.68 -5.88 9.19
N VAL A 264 11.28 -6.93 9.92
CA VAL A 264 10.51 -6.80 11.16
C VAL A 264 11.31 -7.45 12.29
N PRO A 265 11.46 -6.78 13.45
CA PRO A 265 12.03 -7.40 14.64
C PRO A 265 11.29 -8.68 15.03
N ALA A 266 12.01 -9.62 15.65
CA ALA A 266 11.45 -10.92 16.05
C ALA A 266 10.27 -10.80 17.02
N LYS A 267 10.16 -9.69 17.76
CA LYS A 267 9.08 -9.42 18.71
C LYS A 267 8.20 -8.27 18.24
N ASN A 268 6.92 -8.59 18.07
CA ASN A 268 5.85 -7.63 17.82
C ASN A 268 4.58 -8.19 18.47
N ASP A 269 4.13 -7.56 19.53
CA ASP A 269 2.94 -7.97 20.28
C ASP A 269 1.64 -7.36 19.69
N LEU A 270 1.79 -6.45 18.70
CA LEU A 270 0.64 -5.94 17.95
C LEU A 270 0.07 -7.03 17.06
N LYS A 271 -1.24 -7.12 17.01
CA LYS A 271 -2.04 -7.96 16.11
C LYS A 271 -2.79 -7.09 15.11
N GLY A 272 -3.23 -7.66 14.01
CA GLY A 272 -4.04 -6.96 13.02
C GLY A 272 -5.07 -7.89 12.38
N SER A 273 -6.12 -7.31 11.82
CA SER A 273 -7.13 -8.04 11.08
C SER A 273 -7.48 -7.32 9.78
N LEU A 274 -7.65 -8.09 8.71
CA LEU A 274 -8.14 -7.61 7.41
C LEU A 274 -9.68 -7.48 7.38
N THR A 275 -10.35 -8.04 8.39
CA THR A 275 -11.79 -7.93 8.59
C THR A 275 -12.07 -7.25 9.91
N GLU A 276 -13.25 -6.68 10.04
CA GLU A 276 -13.72 -6.15 11.31
C GLU A 276 -13.79 -7.28 12.37
N ILE A 277 -13.31 -6.99 13.59
CA ILE A 277 -13.52 -7.87 14.75
C ILE A 277 -14.79 -7.39 15.45
N PRO A 278 -15.86 -8.20 15.42
CA PRO A 278 -17.16 -7.77 15.95
C PRO A 278 -17.13 -7.57 17.46
N ALA A 279 -18.02 -6.70 17.98
CA ALA A 279 -18.15 -6.40 19.39
C ALA A 279 -18.38 -7.66 20.27
N THR A 280 -19.06 -8.67 19.75
CA THR A 280 -19.28 -9.96 20.43
C THR A 280 -17.99 -10.74 20.67
N THR A 281 -17.03 -10.67 19.74
CA THR A 281 -15.69 -11.27 19.88
C THR A 281 -14.84 -10.47 20.85
N VAL A 282 -14.86 -9.14 20.73
CA VAL A 282 -14.08 -8.23 21.59
C VAL A 282 -14.49 -8.34 23.05
N SER A 283 -15.77 -8.59 23.34
CA SER A 283 -16.31 -8.76 24.68
C SER A 283 -16.16 -10.19 25.24
N SER A 284 -15.28 -10.99 24.67
CA SER A 284 -15.01 -12.38 25.10
C SER A 284 -14.56 -12.46 26.56
N ALA A 285 -14.99 -13.51 27.26
CA ALA A 285 -14.58 -13.80 28.62
C ALA A 285 -13.12 -14.28 28.73
N SER A 286 -12.55 -14.81 27.64
CA SER A 286 -11.23 -15.46 27.62
C SER A 286 -10.10 -14.57 27.09
N VAL A 287 -10.44 -13.48 26.39
CA VAL A 287 -9.46 -12.59 25.74
C VAL A 287 -9.84 -11.13 25.96
N ALA A 288 -8.86 -10.29 26.24
CA ALA A 288 -8.99 -8.83 26.29
C ALA A 288 -8.38 -8.23 25.03
N TYR A 289 -9.09 -7.31 24.39
CA TYR A 289 -8.66 -6.56 23.23
C TYR A 289 -8.44 -5.11 23.61
N TYR A 290 -7.34 -4.54 23.15
CA TYR A 290 -7.01 -3.14 23.36
C TYR A 290 -6.81 -2.44 22.03
N ALA A 291 -7.46 -1.32 21.83
CA ALA A 291 -7.32 -0.48 20.65
C ALA A 291 -6.70 0.87 21.00
N MET A 292 -6.01 1.44 20.01
CA MET A 292 -5.38 2.74 20.16
C MET A 292 -6.43 3.84 20.26
N GLY A 293 -6.32 4.66 21.30
CA GLY A 293 -7.14 5.83 21.56
C GLY A 293 -6.33 6.99 22.15
N TYR A 294 -6.99 8.12 22.34
CA TYR A 294 -6.43 9.26 23.03
C TYR A 294 -7.03 9.33 24.44
N ASN A 295 -6.18 9.15 25.45
CA ASN A 295 -6.57 9.32 26.86
C ASN A 295 -6.58 10.81 27.18
N THR A 296 -7.76 11.39 27.40
CA THR A 296 -7.95 12.82 27.67
C THR A 296 -7.40 13.24 29.03
N ASP A 297 -7.45 12.35 30.03
CA ASP A 297 -6.99 12.65 31.38
C ASP A 297 -5.46 12.68 31.47
N ALA A 298 -4.83 11.69 30.80
CA ALA A 298 -3.36 11.63 30.71
C ALA A 298 -2.79 12.50 29.58
N GLN A 299 -3.64 13.05 28.70
CA GLN A 299 -3.26 13.77 27.46
C GLN A 299 -2.25 12.99 26.61
N LYS A 300 -2.45 11.67 26.50
CA LYS A 300 -1.53 10.75 25.81
C LYS A 300 -2.29 9.77 24.94
N VAL A 301 -1.60 9.30 23.92
CA VAL A 301 -2.07 8.16 23.12
C VAL A 301 -1.80 6.88 23.92
N SER A 302 -2.80 6.03 24.03
CA SER A 302 -2.73 4.74 24.74
C SER A 302 -3.50 3.66 23.99
N PHE A 303 -3.30 2.42 24.38
CA PHE A 303 -4.17 1.31 24.02
C PHE A 303 -5.12 1.06 25.19
N GLY A 304 -6.38 1.42 25.03
CA GLY A 304 -7.44 1.20 26.00
C GLY A 304 -8.20 -0.09 25.74
N LEU A 305 -8.73 -0.69 26.82
CA LEU A 305 -9.59 -1.88 26.73
C LEU A 305 -10.81 -1.57 25.85
N VAL A 306 -11.10 -2.45 24.91
CA VAL A 306 -12.27 -2.33 24.02
C VAL A 306 -13.43 -3.10 24.63
N GLU A 307 -14.54 -2.40 24.87
CA GLU A 307 -15.77 -2.97 25.39
C GLU A 307 -16.95 -2.50 24.55
N GLY A 308 -17.81 -3.45 24.16
CA GLY A 308 -19.08 -3.15 23.49
C GLY A 308 -19.00 -2.56 22.08
N THR A 309 -17.78 -2.41 21.52
CA THR A 309 -17.55 -1.89 20.17
C THR A 309 -16.69 -2.84 19.35
N SER A 310 -16.74 -2.73 18.02
CA SER A 310 -15.90 -3.51 17.12
C SER A 310 -14.52 -2.85 16.91
N ILE A 311 -13.53 -3.64 16.46
CA ILE A 311 -12.26 -3.13 15.96
C ILE A 311 -12.34 -3.15 14.42
N PRO A 312 -12.20 -1.99 13.76
CA PRO A 312 -12.28 -1.90 12.31
C PRO A 312 -11.19 -2.71 11.59
N ALA A 313 -11.49 -3.19 10.39
CA ALA A 313 -10.51 -3.79 9.49
C ALA A 313 -9.31 -2.86 9.24
N GLY A 314 -8.13 -3.44 9.02
CA GLY A 314 -6.91 -2.69 8.70
C GLY A 314 -6.27 -1.95 9.87
N LYS A 315 -6.70 -2.23 11.10
CA LYS A 315 -6.15 -1.63 12.33
C LYS A 315 -5.29 -2.61 13.10
N ALA A 316 -4.26 -2.07 13.77
CA ALA A 316 -3.50 -2.84 14.76
C ALA A 316 -4.14 -2.70 16.14
N TYR A 317 -4.08 -3.77 16.90
CA TYR A 317 -4.61 -3.89 18.26
C TYR A 317 -3.69 -4.78 19.11
N ILE A 318 -3.94 -4.82 20.42
CA ILE A 318 -3.30 -5.74 21.35
C ILE A 318 -4.34 -6.77 21.80
N GLU A 319 -3.91 -8.03 21.90
CA GLU A 319 -4.71 -9.15 22.35
C GLU A 319 -4.01 -9.82 23.54
N ILE A 320 -4.72 -9.93 24.68
CA ILE A 320 -4.19 -10.54 25.90
C ILE A 320 -5.15 -11.62 26.36
N SER A 321 -4.64 -12.84 26.56
CA SER A 321 -5.41 -13.94 27.13
C SER A 321 -5.76 -13.64 28.59
N LYS A 322 -7.04 -13.72 28.95
CA LYS A 322 -7.52 -13.64 30.32
C LYS A 322 -7.36 -15.02 30.97
N THR A 323 -6.29 -15.23 31.72
CA THR A 323 -6.12 -16.45 32.50
C THR A 323 -7.10 -16.41 33.67
N ALA A 324 -7.85 -17.48 33.91
CA ALA A 324 -8.73 -17.58 35.08
C ALA A 324 -7.90 -17.38 36.36
N GLY A 325 -8.16 -16.30 37.10
CA GLY A 325 -7.40 -15.92 38.30
C GLY A 325 -6.30 -14.88 38.08
N ALA A 326 -6.05 -14.40 36.86
CA ALA A 326 -5.18 -13.24 36.68
C ALA A 326 -5.85 -11.98 37.25
N ALA A 327 -5.12 -11.29 38.11
CA ALA A 327 -5.61 -10.10 38.81
C ALA A 327 -6.06 -9.01 37.80
N PRO A 328 -7.04 -8.16 38.20
CA PRO A 328 -7.52 -7.02 37.41
C PRO A 328 -6.44 -6.02 36.97
N GLU A 329 -5.23 -6.14 37.50
CA GLU A 329 -4.09 -5.25 37.24
C GLU A 329 -3.62 -5.21 35.79
N LEU A 330 -3.94 -6.22 34.97
CA LEU A 330 -3.64 -6.22 33.51
C LEU A 330 -4.72 -5.52 32.69
N LEU A 331 -5.76 -4.97 33.28
CA LEU A 331 -6.87 -4.32 32.58
C LEU A 331 -6.70 -2.79 32.44
N GLY A 332 -5.55 -2.24 32.86
CA GLY A 332 -5.23 -0.82 32.67
C GLY A 332 -4.78 -0.50 31.22
N ASP A 333 -4.89 0.76 30.85
CA ASP A 333 -4.43 1.26 29.56
C ASP A 333 -2.91 1.06 29.40
N PHE A 334 -2.48 0.60 28.21
CA PHE A 334 -1.07 0.56 27.85
C PHE A 334 -0.67 1.92 27.30
N LEU A 335 0.13 2.67 28.07
CA LEU A 335 0.71 3.91 27.59
C LEU A 335 1.77 3.61 26.53
N ILE A 336 1.71 4.32 25.42
CA ILE A 336 2.76 4.27 24.42
C ILE A 336 3.98 4.97 25.02
N SER A 337 5.10 4.23 25.18
CA SER A 337 6.36 4.89 25.46
C SER A 337 6.69 5.68 24.20
N SER A 338 6.47 6.99 24.26
CA SER A 338 6.99 7.86 23.22
C SER A 338 8.49 7.60 23.15
N VAL A 339 8.97 6.96 22.08
CA VAL A 339 10.24 7.43 21.53
C VAL A 339 9.91 8.88 21.21
N GLN A 340 10.30 9.78 22.11
CA GLN A 340 10.29 11.19 21.80
C GLN A 340 11.09 11.27 20.50
N HIS A 341 10.41 11.39 19.38
CA HIS A 341 10.95 12.18 18.31
C HIS A 341 11.06 13.56 18.97
N VAL A 342 12.19 13.75 19.62
CA VAL A 342 12.68 15.09 19.85
C VAL A 342 12.79 15.61 18.44
N GLN A 343 11.73 16.30 18.00
CA GLN A 343 11.87 17.23 16.91
C GLN A 343 13.04 18.07 17.36
N ARG A 344 14.23 17.70 16.88
CA ARG A 344 15.40 18.56 17.05
C ARG A 344 14.99 19.81 16.32
N ASP A 345 14.50 20.75 17.09
CA ASP A 345 14.48 22.14 16.67
C ASP A 345 15.87 22.34 16.10
N THR A 346 15.99 22.41 14.79
CA THR A 346 17.25 22.67 14.08
C THR A 346 17.74 24.10 14.40
N ASP A 347 16.94 24.83 15.17
CA ASP A 347 17.35 26.08 15.78
C ASP A 347 18.26 25.77 16.97
N SER A 348 19.55 25.55 16.66
CA SER A 348 20.62 25.23 17.61
C SER A 348 20.85 26.31 18.67
N ALA A 349 20.11 27.40 18.64
CA ALA A 349 20.20 28.55 19.50
C ALA A 349 19.18 28.59 20.63
N THR A 350 18.11 27.78 20.61
CA THR A 350 17.03 27.88 21.62
C THR A 350 17.45 27.27 22.97
N ILE A 351 17.39 28.08 24.02
CA ILE A 351 17.70 27.72 25.42
C ILE A 351 16.40 27.61 26.18
N TYR A 352 16.29 26.61 27.07
CA TYR A 352 15.15 26.40 27.96
C TYR A 352 15.59 26.38 29.40
N ASP A 353 14.74 26.86 30.30
CA ASP A 353 14.91 26.65 31.74
C ASP A 353 14.61 25.19 32.16
N LEU A 354 14.84 24.84 33.41
CA LEU A 354 14.58 23.47 33.91
C LEU A 354 13.08 23.11 33.95
N ASN A 355 12.19 24.08 33.77
CA ASN A 355 10.74 23.89 33.67
C ASN A 355 10.27 23.79 32.22
N GLY A 356 11.20 23.76 31.24
CA GLY A 356 10.90 23.67 29.82
C GLY A 356 10.43 24.96 29.16
N ARG A 357 10.56 26.13 29.80
CA ARG A 357 10.19 27.43 29.23
C ARG A 357 11.34 27.97 28.39
N LYS A 358 11.02 28.47 27.22
CA LYS A 358 12.00 29.11 26.32
C LYS A 358 12.58 30.37 26.98
N VAL A 359 13.91 30.46 27.03
CA VAL A 359 14.65 31.57 27.64
C VAL A 359 15.32 32.36 26.50
N THR A 360 14.94 33.62 26.38
CA THR A 360 15.52 34.56 25.40
C THR A 360 16.72 35.33 25.95
N GLN A 361 16.84 35.46 27.27
CA GLN A 361 17.94 36.14 27.96
C GLN A 361 18.43 35.25 29.11
N PRO A 362 19.38 34.34 28.88
CA PRO A 362 19.91 33.49 29.93
C PRO A 362 20.80 34.27 30.88
N VAL A 363 20.70 33.93 32.15
CA VAL A 363 21.48 34.58 33.26
C VAL A 363 22.75 33.75 33.51
N SER A 364 23.90 34.45 33.61
CA SER A 364 25.18 33.81 33.89
C SER A 364 25.16 33.05 35.24
N GLY A 365 25.72 31.85 35.25
CA GLY A 365 25.78 30.97 36.40
C GLY A 365 24.53 30.09 36.62
N GLN A 366 23.47 30.26 35.84
CA GLN A 366 22.28 29.41 35.92
C GLN A 366 22.33 28.20 35.00
N LEU A 367 21.61 27.13 35.39
CA LEU A 367 21.50 25.88 34.68
C LEU A 367 20.32 25.93 33.69
N TYR A 368 20.62 25.61 32.42
CA TYR A 368 19.67 25.59 31.32
C TYR A 368 19.74 24.28 30.54
N VAL A 369 18.79 24.08 29.64
CA VAL A 369 18.75 22.95 28.69
C VAL A 369 18.86 23.50 27.28
N ARG A 370 19.79 22.96 26.48
CA ARG A 370 19.92 23.20 25.03
C ARG A 370 20.21 21.88 24.32
N ASN A 371 19.46 21.57 23.30
CA ASN A 371 19.58 20.30 22.54
C ASN A 371 19.49 19.06 23.46
N GLY A 372 18.61 19.10 24.47
CA GLY A 372 18.42 18.01 25.43
C GLY A 372 19.55 17.84 26.44
N LYS A 373 20.58 18.70 26.45
CA LYS A 373 21.70 18.66 27.41
C LYS A 373 21.62 19.82 28.36
N LYS A 374 21.82 19.54 29.66
CA LYS A 374 21.96 20.55 30.70
C LYS A 374 23.34 21.20 30.60
N PHE A 375 23.39 22.54 30.72
CA PHE A 375 24.62 23.30 30.74
C PHE A 375 24.48 24.53 31.63
N ILE A 376 25.56 25.02 32.20
CA ILE A 376 25.59 26.29 32.95
C ILE A 376 25.95 27.40 31.92
N TYR A 377 25.07 28.41 31.86
CA TYR A 377 25.35 29.56 31.02
C TYR A 377 26.44 30.43 31.67
N LEU A 378 27.55 30.58 30.99
CA LEU A 378 28.66 31.44 31.40
C LEU A 378 28.82 32.55 30.35
N ARG A 379 28.76 33.77 30.75
CA ARG A 379 28.99 34.94 29.90
C ARG A 379 30.27 35.62 30.33
#